data_6c1aec66bfe51d6c275adb58934e27ed
#
_entry.id   6c1aec66bfe51d6c275adb58934e27ed
#
_cell.length_a   1.000
_cell.length_b   1.000
_cell.length_c   1.000
_cell.angle_alpha   90.00
_cell.angle_beta   90.00
_cell.angle_gamma   90.00
#
_symmetry.space_group_name_H-M   'P 1'
#
loop_
_entity.id
_entity.type
_entity.pdbx_description
1 polymer ?
#
loop_
_entity_poly.entity_id
_entity_poly.type
_entity_poly.pdbx_seq_one_letter_code
_entity_poly.pdbx_strand_id
1 'polypeptide(L)'
;MKRFHPWLRFLVWKDSLSIRNATFLQRRPHRSFKRTRRRDYARSLKLPGYWSFTAYVWLALWRSKKTFISLAALYAVVAAVLGAVTSQATYQEINNMVKDSVGAASQGAWDAIFQSAALLVTALASPEGVSPEAQVLLVVVGLLVWLTTVWLLRDIMAGRKPKLRDGLYSAGSPLVATAVLAFVAALQMVPFALVMLAFAGLSAVGLLGEGLAMMLFGLFAVLIVTLILYWMTATILALVIIALPGMYPLRAMKIAGDVVVGRRLRILYRLLWLGLTIVLAWVLVLGLTVTLDSGLKNLWPAISGLPIVPFMAAVMSSVSLVWSSAYIYLLYRKVIADDASPA
;
A
#
# COMPACT_ATOMS: atom_id res chain seq x y z
N MET A 1 -0.91 47.47 -52.09
CA MET A 1 -0.93 46.88 -50.74
C MET A 1 -2.33 46.28 -50.45
N LYS A 2 -2.50 44.97 -50.58
CA LYS A 2 -3.80 44.29 -50.32
C LYS A 2 -4.00 44.24 -48.81
N ARG A 3 -5.00 44.97 -48.29
CA ARG A 3 -5.46 44.89 -46.89
C ARG A 3 -6.10 43.49 -46.69
N PHE A 4 -5.38 42.63 -46.02
CA PHE A 4 -5.91 41.34 -45.57
C PHE A 4 -7.02 41.60 -44.54
N HIS A 5 -8.22 41.07 -44.81
CA HIS A 5 -9.38 41.15 -43.93
C HIS A 5 -9.05 40.57 -42.54
N PRO A 6 -9.41 41.20 -41.43
CA PRO A 6 -9.10 40.74 -40.07
C PRO A 6 -9.61 39.33 -39.80
N TRP A 7 -10.64 38.90 -40.49
CA TRP A 7 -11.20 37.54 -40.42
C TRP A 7 -10.24 36.45 -40.91
N LEU A 8 -9.47 36.69 -41.95
CA LEU A 8 -8.48 35.77 -42.48
C LEU A 8 -7.32 35.58 -41.50
N ARG A 9 -6.90 36.63 -40.78
CA ARG A 9 -5.89 36.54 -39.72
C ARG A 9 -6.38 35.68 -38.55
N PHE A 10 -7.64 35.77 -38.19
CA PHE A 10 -8.24 34.96 -37.13
C PHE A 10 -8.30 33.47 -37.51
N LEU A 11 -8.68 33.15 -38.76
CA LEU A 11 -8.70 31.78 -39.28
C LEU A 11 -7.30 31.18 -39.31
N VAL A 12 -6.30 31.87 -39.83
CA VAL A 12 -4.91 31.44 -39.86
C VAL A 12 -4.36 31.26 -38.45
N TRP A 13 -4.69 32.13 -37.51
CA TRP A 13 -4.32 31.99 -36.09
C TRP A 13 -4.99 30.79 -35.42
N LYS A 14 -6.26 30.54 -35.71
CA LYS A 14 -6.99 29.36 -35.23
C LYS A 14 -6.40 28.07 -35.75
N ASP A 15 -6.03 28.02 -37.02
CA ASP A 15 -5.40 26.84 -37.65
C ASP A 15 -4.00 26.59 -37.09
N SER A 16 -3.20 27.66 -36.89
CA SER A 16 -1.87 27.52 -36.27
C SER A 16 -1.95 27.01 -34.82
N LEU A 17 -2.96 27.39 -34.04
CA LEU A 17 -3.22 26.87 -32.71
C LEU A 17 -3.66 25.41 -32.74
N SER A 18 -4.48 25.00 -33.72
CA SER A 18 -4.92 23.62 -33.87
C SER A 18 -3.74 22.69 -34.20
N ILE A 19 -2.87 23.11 -35.11
CA ILE A 19 -1.63 22.40 -35.49
C ILE A 19 -0.65 22.31 -34.30
N ARG A 20 -0.45 23.39 -33.56
CA ARG A 20 0.37 23.38 -32.33
C ARG A 20 -0.18 22.46 -31.28
N ASN A 21 -1.49 22.45 -31.09
CA ASN A 21 -2.15 21.52 -30.15
C ASN A 21 -2.02 20.07 -30.60
N ALA A 22 -2.17 19.79 -31.89
CA ALA A 22 -2.00 18.43 -32.44
C ALA A 22 -0.56 17.91 -32.28
N THR A 23 0.44 18.71 -32.61
CA THR A 23 1.85 18.35 -32.41
C THR A 23 2.23 18.22 -30.95
N PHE A 24 1.67 19.04 -30.04
CA PHE A 24 1.88 18.94 -28.62
C PHE A 24 1.24 17.68 -28.03
N LEU A 25 0.05 17.29 -28.51
CA LEU A 25 -0.66 16.07 -28.12
C LEU A 25 0.04 14.81 -28.62
N GLN A 26 0.66 14.86 -29.82
CA GLN A 26 1.51 13.76 -30.33
C GLN A 26 2.77 13.54 -29.49
N ARG A 27 3.40 14.62 -29.00
CA ARG A 27 4.56 14.54 -28.10
C ARG A 27 4.21 14.07 -26.68
N ARG A 28 2.95 14.23 -26.27
CA ARG A 28 2.44 13.81 -24.95
C ARG A 28 1.03 13.20 -25.09
N PRO A 29 0.92 11.99 -25.64
CA PRO A 29 -0.37 11.35 -25.90
C PRO A 29 -1.21 11.15 -24.63
N HIS A 30 -0.63 11.38 -23.47
CA HIS A 30 -1.25 11.13 -22.16
C HIS A 30 -1.83 12.37 -21.46
N ARG A 31 -1.72 13.57 -22.04
CA ARG A 31 -2.30 14.80 -21.48
C ARG A 31 -3.21 15.50 -22.47
N SER A 32 -4.52 15.29 -22.33
CA SER A 32 -5.50 16.14 -22.98
C SER A 32 -5.66 17.43 -22.19
N PHE A 33 -5.27 18.57 -22.79
CA PHE A 33 -5.50 19.92 -22.23
C PHE A 33 -6.90 20.47 -22.54
N LYS A 34 -7.71 19.78 -23.35
CA LYS A 34 -9.09 20.18 -23.61
C LYS A 34 -9.95 19.78 -22.40
N ARG A 35 -10.40 20.76 -21.63
CA ARG A 35 -11.31 20.57 -20.47
C ARG A 35 -12.54 19.73 -20.79
N THR A 36 -13.06 19.79 -22.02
CA THR A 36 -14.22 19.07 -22.53
C THR A 36 -13.97 17.58 -22.79
N ARG A 37 -12.73 17.15 -23.00
CA ARG A 37 -12.38 15.74 -23.31
C ARG A 37 -11.69 14.99 -22.16
N ARG A 38 -11.66 15.53 -20.95
CA ARG A 38 -11.13 14.81 -19.79
C ARG A 38 -11.87 13.51 -19.48
N ARG A 39 -13.13 13.38 -19.92
CA ARG A 39 -13.93 12.15 -19.78
C ARG A 39 -13.54 11.06 -20.78
N ASP A 40 -13.05 11.44 -21.97
CA ASP A 40 -12.67 10.49 -23.02
C ASP A 40 -11.29 9.88 -22.79
N TYR A 41 -10.60 10.31 -21.73
CA TYR A 41 -9.24 9.90 -21.38
C TYR A 41 -9.20 8.68 -20.45
N ALA A 42 -10.25 7.87 -20.44
CA ALA A 42 -10.22 6.58 -19.77
C ALA A 42 -9.39 5.60 -20.62
N ARG A 43 -8.11 5.42 -20.27
CA ARG A 43 -7.31 4.34 -20.83
C ARG A 43 -8.00 3.01 -20.51
N SER A 44 -8.16 2.17 -21.52
CA SER A 44 -8.60 0.81 -21.28
C SER A 44 -7.52 0.11 -20.43
N LEU A 45 -7.92 -0.53 -19.36
CA LEU A 45 -7.05 -1.37 -18.56
C LEU A 45 -7.71 -2.75 -18.49
N LYS A 46 -7.22 -3.68 -19.29
CA LYS A 46 -7.70 -5.07 -19.30
C LYS A 46 -6.96 -5.85 -18.22
N LEU A 47 -7.51 -5.82 -17.01
CA LEU A 47 -7.00 -6.64 -15.90
C LEU A 47 -7.85 -7.92 -15.77
N PRO A 48 -7.23 -9.07 -15.43
CA PRO A 48 -7.97 -10.29 -15.06
C PRO A 48 -8.89 -10.03 -13.86
N GLY A 49 -9.86 -10.87 -13.57
CA GLY A 49 -10.70 -10.78 -12.39
C GLY A 49 -9.90 -10.65 -11.10
N TYR A 50 -10.51 -10.19 -10.01
CA TYR A 50 -9.82 -9.99 -8.73
C TYR A 50 -9.19 -11.28 -8.21
N TRP A 51 -9.98 -12.35 -8.12
CA TRP A 51 -9.54 -13.67 -7.68
C TRP A 51 -8.52 -14.30 -8.64
N SER A 52 -8.73 -14.20 -9.95
CA SER A 52 -7.80 -14.74 -10.94
C SER A 52 -6.44 -14.04 -10.92
N PHE A 53 -6.42 -12.74 -10.64
CA PHE A 53 -5.17 -12.02 -10.47
C PHE A 53 -4.47 -12.41 -9.16
N THR A 54 -5.21 -12.55 -8.05
CA THR A 54 -4.69 -13.03 -6.77
C THR A 54 -4.10 -14.45 -6.92
N ALA A 55 -4.81 -15.35 -7.61
CA ALA A 55 -4.30 -16.69 -7.93
C ALA A 55 -3.05 -16.65 -8.82
N TYR A 56 -2.99 -15.75 -9.80
CA TYR A 56 -1.80 -15.56 -10.63
C TYR A 56 -0.57 -15.14 -9.80
N VAL A 57 -0.75 -14.20 -8.85
CA VAL A 57 0.33 -13.79 -7.92
C VAL A 57 0.78 -14.98 -7.08
N TRP A 58 -0.17 -15.74 -6.53
CA TRP A 58 0.12 -16.96 -5.76
C TRP A 58 0.94 -17.96 -6.57
N LEU A 59 0.52 -18.27 -7.77
CA LEU A 59 1.24 -19.20 -8.65
C LEU A 59 2.63 -18.69 -9.02
N ALA A 60 2.81 -17.38 -9.22
CA ALA A 60 4.12 -16.79 -9.48
C ALA A 60 5.09 -16.98 -8.31
N LEU A 61 4.63 -16.77 -7.06
CA LEU A 61 5.41 -17.02 -5.86
C LEU A 61 5.66 -18.52 -5.64
N TRP A 62 4.65 -19.36 -5.88
CA TRP A 62 4.74 -20.79 -5.66
C TRP A 62 5.71 -21.51 -6.60
N ARG A 63 5.85 -21.03 -7.83
CA ARG A 63 6.88 -21.52 -8.79
C ARG A 63 8.30 -21.41 -8.26
N SER A 64 8.57 -20.42 -7.41
CA SER A 64 9.88 -20.18 -6.78
C SER A 64 9.78 -20.21 -5.26
N LYS A 65 8.94 -21.11 -4.72
CA LYS A 65 8.60 -21.19 -3.28
C LYS A 65 9.82 -21.25 -2.36
N LYS A 66 10.87 -21.98 -2.71
CA LYS A 66 12.07 -22.08 -1.89
C LYS A 66 12.70 -20.72 -1.64
N THR A 67 12.81 -19.88 -2.67
CA THR A 67 13.41 -18.53 -2.57
C THR A 67 12.54 -17.58 -1.75
N PHE A 68 11.22 -17.57 -1.97
CA PHE A 68 10.33 -16.64 -1.26
C PHE A 68 10.02 -17.09 0.16
N ILE A 69 9.95 -18.39 0.43
CA ILE A 69 9.80 -18.91 1.81
C ILE A 69 11.08 -18.60 2.61
N SER A 70 12.28 -18.81 2.03
CA SER A 70 13.52 -18.45 2.73
C SER A 70 13.66 -16.95 2.97
N LEU A 71 13.19 -16.10 2.05
CA LEU A 71 13.14 -14.65 2.26
C LEU A 71 12.17 -14.27 3.39
N ALA A 72 10.95 -14.84 3.38
CA ALA A 72 9.96 -14.60 4.43
C ALA A 72 10.45 -15.11 5.80
N ALA A 73 11.08 -16.29 5.84
CA ALA A 73 11.65 -16.82 7.07
C ALA A 73 12.80 -15.95 7.60
N LEU A 74 13.68 -15.47 6.73
CA LEU A 74 14.74 -14.54 7.11
C LEU A 74 14.18 -13.28 7.79
N TYR A 75 13.15 -12.66 7.16
CA TYR A 75 12.53 -11.48 7.75
C TYR A 75 11.80 -11.80 9.06
N ALA A 76 11.10 -12.94 9.15
CA ALA A 76 10.43 -13.36 10.38
C ALA A 76 11.41 -13.56 11.54
N VAL A 77 12.57 -14.16 11.28
CA VAL A 77 13.62 -14.33 12.28
C VAL A 77 14.17 -12.98 12.73
N VAL A 78 14.49 -12.08 11.78
CA VAL A 78 14.96 -10.73 12.12
C VAL A 78 13.92 -9.97 12.93
N ALA A 79 12.66 -10.02 12.53
CA ALA A 79 11.56 -9.38 13.25
C ALA A 79 11.40 -9.95 14.67
N ALA A 80 11.53 -11.27 14.81
CA ALA A 80 11.49 -11.94 16.11
C ALA A 80 12.65 -11.51 17.02
N VAL A 81 13.87 -11.47 16.48
CA VAL A 81 15.07 -11.09 17.24
C VAL A 81 15.05 -9.61 17.65
N LEU A 82 14.56 -8.72 16.78
CA LEU A 82 14.47 -7.28 17.05
C LEU A 82 13.34 -6.89 18.01
N GLY A 83 12.59 -7.86 18.49
CA GLY A 83 11.63 -7.61 19.55
C GLY A 83 10.19 -7.43 19.11
N ALA A 84 9.87 -7.67 17.86
CA ALA A 84 8.48 -7.72 17.41
C ALA A 84 7.67 -8.86 18.07
N VAL A 85 8.36 -9.80 18.73
CA VAL A 85 7.75 -10.92 19.47
C VAL A 85 7.63 -10.63 20.97
N THR A 86 7.97 -9.42 21.39
CA THR A 86 8.43 -9.20 22.75
C THR A 86 7.35 -9.07 23.77
N SER A 87 6.12 -8.79 23.48
CA SER A 87 5.23 -8.68 24.62
C SER A 87 3.92 -9.40 24.39
N GLN A 88 3.79 -10.44 25.19
CA GLN A 88 2.51 -11.04 25.46
C GLN A 88 1.52 -10.00 26.03
N ALA A 89 2.02 -8.91 26.62
CA ALA A 89 1.27 -7.75 27.07
C ALA A 89 0.63 -6.99 25.89
N THR A 90 1.40 -6.63 24.86
CA THR A 90 0.86 -5.97 23.63
C THR A 90 -0.17 -6.85 22.94
N TYR A 91 0.06 -8.18 22.91
CA TYR A 91 -0.94 -9.10 22.37
C TYR A 91 -2.24 -9.11 23.17
N GLN A 92 -2.16 -9.16 24.51
CA GLN A 92 -3.33 -9.13 25.39
C GLN A 92 -4.09 -7.82 25.22
N GLU A 93 -3.39 -6.70 25.11
CA GLU A 93 -3.98 -5.39 24.89
C GLU A 93 -4.71 -5.31 23.53
N ILE A 94 -4.08 -5.74 22.44
CA ILE A 94 -4.73 -5.82 21.12
C ILE A 94 -5.92 -6.76 21.16
N ASN A 95 -5.81 -7.91 21.81
CA ASN A 95 -6.93 -8.86 21.92
C ASN A 95 -8.12 -8.30 22.71
N ASN A 96 -7.84 -7.55 23.77
CA ASN A 96 -8.87 -6.86 24.54
C ASN A 96 -9.54 -5.76 23.70
N MET A 97 -8.74 -4.93 23.01
CA MET A 97 -9.25 -3.89 22.09
C MET A 97 -10.14 -4.48 20.99
N VAL A 98 -9.74 -5.62 20.41
CA VAL A 98 -10.55 -6.31 19.38
C VAL A 98 -11.85 -6.84 19.97
N LYS A 99 -11.83 -7.45 21.15
CA LYS A 99 -13.04 -7.93 21.82
C LYS A 99 -14.00 -6.79 22.15
N ASP A 100 -13.48 -5.69 22.67
CA ASP A 100 -14.26 -4.51 23.00
C ASP A 100 -14.87 -3.88 21.75
N SER A 101 -14.10 -3.83 20.64
CA SER A 101 -14.58 -3.34 19.34
C SER A 101 -15.69 -4.21 18.77
N VAL A 102 -15.56 -5.53 18.85
CA VAL A 102 -16.60 -6.48 18.38
C VAL A 102 -17.86 -6.37 19.25
N GLY A 103 -17.68 -6.21 20.57
CA GLY A 103 -18.79 -5.98 21.49
C GLY A 103 -19.54 -4.67 21.20
N ALA A 104 -18.80 -3.58 20.96
CA ALA A 104 -19.36 -2.28 20.59
C ALA A 104 -20.05 -2.31 19.22
N ALA A 105 -19.50 -3.04 18.25
CA ALA A 105 -20.10 -3.23 16.93
C ALA A 105 -21.46 -3.92 17.01
N SER A 106 -21.59 -4.92 17.87
CA SER A 106 -22.85 -5.64 18.10
C SER A 106 -23.95 -4.78 18.73
N GLN A 107 -23.56 -3.68 19.42
CA GLN A 107 -24.45 -2.71 20.04
C GLN A 107 -24.70 -1.46 19.17
N GLY A 108 -24.13 -1.40 17.99
CA GLY A 108 -24.28 -0.25 17.06
C GLY A 108 -23.52 1.02 17.51
N ALA A 109 -22.58 0.90 18.44
CA ALA A 109 -21.76 2.00 18.93
C ALA A 109 -20.60 2.31 17.97
N TRP A 110 -20.87 3.08 16.93
CA TRP A 110 -19.90 3.43 15.89
C TRP A 110 -18.72 4.26 16.40
N ASP A 111 -18.96 5.11 17.39
CA ASP A 111 -17.95 5.93 18.09
C ASP A 111 -16.89 5.04 18.77
N ALA A 112 -17.32 3.98 19.46
CA ALA A 112 -16.44 3.01 20.09
C ALA A 112 -15.61 2.23 19.07
N ILE A 113 -16.17 1.93 17.87
CA ILE A 113 -15.44 1.28 16.79
C ILE A 113 -14.34 2.20 16.24
N PHE A 114 -14.66 3.48 16.00
CA PHE A 114 -13.66 4.44 15.53
C PHE A 114 -12.57 4.68 16.58
N GLN A 115 -12.93 4.74 17.85
CA GLN A 115 -11.98 4.89 18.96
C GLN A 115 -11.05 3.68 19.08
N SER A 116 -11.58 2.47 19.00
CA SER A 116 -10.77 1.25 19.03
C SER A 116 -9.90 1.11 17.78
N ALA A 117 -10.38 1.52 16.60
CA ALA A 117 -9.55 1.56 15.39
C ALA A 117 -8.40 2.57 15.52
N ALA A 118 -8.64 3.72 16.14
CA ALA A 118 -7.59 4.72 16.42
C ALA A 118 -6.54 4.16 17.38
N LEU A 119 -6.97 3.53 18.47
CA LEU A 119 -6.07 2.89 19.44
C LEU A 119 -5.27 1.76 18.79
N LEU A 120 -5.89 0.95 17.94
CA LEU A 120 -5.21 -0.11 17.21
C LEU A 120 -4.15 0.44 16.25
N VAL A 121 -4.44 1.55 15.55
CA VAL A 121 -3.46 2.22 14.69
C VAL A 121 -2.30 2.77 15.51
N THR A 122 -2.54 3.36 16.67
CA THR A 122 -1.47 3.86 17.57
C THR A 122 -0.65 2.72 18.15
N ALA A 123 -1.27 1.63 18.60
CA ALA A 123 -0.58 0.44 19.10
C ALA A 123 0.31 -0.22 18.01
N LEU A 124 -0.17 -0.27 16.76
CA LEU A 124 0.62 -0.77 15.63
C LEU A 124 1.75 0.18 15.22
N ALA A 125 1.54 1.50 15.37
CA ALA A 125 2.57 2.51 15.05
C ALA A 125 3.68 2.58 16.10
N SER A 126 3.38 2.25 17.35
CA SER A 126 4.32 2.31 18.47
C SER A 126 4.13 1.08 19.37
N PRO A 127 4.56 -0.11 18.91
CA PRO A 127 4.42 -1.32 19.69
C PRO A 127 5.21 -1.21 21.00
N GLU A 128 4.52 -1.38 22.12
CA GLU A 128 5.15 -1.36 23.44
C GLU A 128 6.24 -2.43 23.55
N GLY A 129 7.38 -2.07 24.10
CA GLY A 129 8.51 -2.97 24.30
C GLY A 129 9.49 -3.08 23.13
N VAL A 130 9.23 -2.40 22.00
CA VAL A 130 10.21 -2.33 20.89
C VAL A 130 10.95 -0.99 20.96
N SER A 131 12.29 -1.04 21.09
CA SER A 131 13.07 0.20 21.11
C SER A 131 12.96 0.99 19.80
N PRO A 132 13.09 2.33 19.81
CA PRO A 132 13.04 3.15 18.59
C PRO A 132 14.07 2.71 17.54
N GLU A 133 15.25 2.27 17.98
CA GLU A 133 16.31 1.77 17.10
C GLU A 133 15.89 0.48 16.39
N ALA A 134 15.25 -0.44 17.12
CA ALA A 134 14.74 -1.68 16.56
C ALA A 134 13.60 -1.40 15.56
N GLN A 135 12.74 -0.42 15.81
CA GLN A 135 11.69 0.00 14.87
C GLN A 135 12.30 0.53 13.56
N VAL A 136 13.30 1.41 13.64
CA VAL A 136 14.01 1.92 12.45
C VAL A 136 14.66 0.77 11.68
N LEU A 137 15.30 -0.17 12.39
CA LEU A 137 15.94 -1.31 11.75
C LEU A 137 14.93 -2.25 11.08
N LEU A 138 13.77 -2.48 11.69
CA LEU A 138 12.67 -3.24 11.08
C LEU A 138 12.15 -2.58 9.79
N VAL A 139 12.04 -1.26 9.76
CA VAL A 139 11.66 -0.51 8.55
C VAL A 139 12.71 -0.71 7.46
N VAL A 140 14.00 -0.57 7.77
CA VAL A 140 15.10 -0.76 6.82
C VAL A 140 15.11 -2.18 6.25
N VAL A 141 15.00 -3.19 7.13
CA VAL A 141 14.93 -4.60 6.70
C VAL A 141 13.66 -4.86 5.88
N GLY A 142 12.53 -4.27 6.25
CA GLY A 142 11.29 -4.34 5.48
C GLY A 142 11.46 -3.78 4.05
N LEU A 143 12.14 -2.64 3.91
CA LEU A 143 12.46 -2.07 2.60
C LEU A 143 13.41 -2.96 1.79
N LEU A 144 14.38 -3.60 2.43
CA LEU A 144 15.27 -4.58 1.79
C LEU A 144 14.49 -5.79 1.27
N VAL A 145 13.56 -6.32 2.07
CA VAL A 145 12.69 -7.45 1.66
C VAL A 145 11.78 -7.05 0.50
N TRP A 146 11.22 -5.84 0.54
CA TRP A 146 10.44 -5.27 -0.57
C TRP A 146 11.26 -5.24 -1.86
N LEU A 147 12.42 -4.62 -1.83
CA LEU A 147 13.32 -4.49 -2.98
C LEU A 147 13.80 -5.84 -3.50
N THR A 148 14.17 -6.75 -2.57
CA THR A 148 14.60 -8.12 -2.90
C THR A 148 13.47 -8.87 -3.62
N THR A 149 12.24 -8.76 -3.13
CA THR A 149 11.07 -9.41 -3.75
C THR A 149 10.84 -8.89 -5.17
N VAL A 150 10.88 -7.57 -5.36
CA VAL A 150 10.72 -6.93 -6.69
C VAL A 150 11.84 -7.37 -7.64
N TRP A 151 13.08 -7.39 -7.16
CA TRP A 151 14.23 -7.79 -7.97
C TRP A 151 14.16 -9.27 -8.36
N LEU A 152 13.89 -10.17 -7.40
CA LEU A 152 13.74 -11.60 -7.65
C LEU A 152 12.64 -11.89 -8.67
N LEU A 153 11.47 -11.25 -8.50
CA LEU A 153 10.37 -11.42 -9.45
C LEU A 153 10.72 -10.92 -10.84
N ARG A 154 11.44 -9.80 -10.95
CA ARG A 154 11.89 -9.27 -12.24
C ARG A 154 12.77 -10.30 -12.96
N ASP A 155 13.72 -10.90 -12.27
CA ASP A 155 14.65 -11.87 -12.83
C ASP A 155 13.96 -13.21 -13.15
N ILE A 156 13.10 -13.70 -12.27
CA ILE A 156 12.29 -14.92 -12.52
C ILE A 156 11.40 -14.73 -13.75
N MET A 157 10.76 -13.56 -13.88
CA MET A 157 9.91 -13.27 -15.04
C MET A 157 10.70 -13.04 -16.34
N ALA A 158 12.01 -12.78 -16.24
CA ALA A 158 12.94 -12.79 -17.38
C ALA A 158 13.50 -14.19 -17.70
N GLY A 159 12.99 -15.24 -17.04
CA GLY A 159 13.42 -16.63 -17.26
C GLY A 159 14.72 -17.02 -16.55
N ARG A 160 15.27 -16.14 -15.71
CA ARG A 160 16.47 -16.43 -14.92
C ARG A 160 16.11 -17.20 -13.65
N LYS A 161 17.09 -17.87 -13.04
CA LYS A 161 16.94 -18.57 -11.75
C LYS A 161 17.82 -17.89 -10.69
N PRO A 162 17.42 -16.72 -10.16
CA PRO A 162 18.21 -15.98 -9.20
C PRO A 162 18.29 -16.72 -7.86
N LYS A 163 19.43 -16.60 -7.18
CA LYS A 163 19.57 -17.03 -5.78
C LYS A 163 19.12 -15.90 -4.84
N LEU A 164 18.69 -16.26 -3.64
CA LEU A 164 18.27 -15.27 -2.64
C LEU A 164 19.38 -14.26 -2.32
N ARG A 165 20.64 -14.73 -2.19
CA ARG A 165 21.81 -13.89 -1.94
C ARG A 165 21.98 -12.79 -2.99
N ASP A 166 21.78 -13.11 -4.26
CA ASP A 166 21.95 -12.17 -5.36
C ASP A 166 20.87 -11.08 -5.31
N GLY A 167 19.65 -11.46 -4.91
CA GLY A 167 18.55 -10.53 -4.67
C GLY A 167 18.84 -9.57 -3.50
N LEU A 168 19.30 -10.07 -2.37
CA LEU A 168 19.64 -9.24 -1.22
C LEU A 168 20.77 -8.25 -1.52
N TYR A 169 21.82 -8.71 -2.21
CA TYR A 169 22.91 -7.84 -2.62
C TYR A 169 22.46 -6.73 -3.57
N SER A 170 21.69 -7.09 -4.58
CA SER A 170 21.20 -6.14 -5.58
C SER A 170 20.15 -5.15 -5.02
N ALA A 171 19.42 -5.55 -3.98
CA ALA A 171 18.43 -4.72 -3.32
C ALA A 171 19.07 -3.55 -2.52
N GLY A 172 20.32 -3.68 -2.12
CA GLY A 172 21.02 -2.62 -1.36
C GLY A 172 21.20 -1.32 -2.18
N SER A 173 21.39 -1.43 -3.49
CA SER A 173 21.66 -0.26 -4.36
C SER A 173 20.54 0.81 -4.33
N PRO A 174 19.25 0.49 -4.52
CA PRO A 174 18.18 1.47 -4.49
C PRO A 174 17.61 1.74 -3.09
N LEU A 175 18.21 1.22 -2.00
CA LEU A 175 17.64 1.28 -0.65
C LEU A 175 17.39 2.72 -0.19
N VAL A 176 18.37 3.60 -0.31
CA VAL A 176 18.24 5.00 0.12
C VAL A 176 17.15 5.73 -0.69
N ALA A 177 17.14 5.52 -2.01
CA ALA A 177 16.13 6.11 -2.88
C ALA A 177 14.71 5.60 -2.53
N THR A 178 14.58 4.33 -2.18
CA THR A 178 13.32 3.73 -1.73
C THR A 178 12.91 4.25 -0.35
N ALA A 179 13.86 4.44 0.57
CA ALA A 179 13.60 5.04 1.88
C ALA A 179 13.06 6.47 1.75
N VAL A 180 13.58 7.29 0.82
CA VAL A 180 13.03 8.62 0.54
C VAL A 180 11.59 8.53 0.06
N LEU A 181 11.24 7.59 -0.84
CA LEU A 181 9.85 7.41 -1.28
C LEU A 181 8.94 6.86 -0.17
N ALA A 182 9.46 5.96 0.68
CA ALA A 182 8.74 5.48 1.85
C ALA A 182 8.46 6.62 2.84
N PHE A 183 9.42 7.52 3.04
CA PHE A 183 9.24 8.74 3.84
C PHE A 183 8.17 9.66 3.23
N VAL A 184 8.16 9.86 1.92
CA VAL A 184 7.09 10.61 1.24
C VAL A 184 5.73 9.93 1.43
N ALA A 185 5.66 8.59 1.37
CA ALA A 185 4.43 7.85 1.65
C ALA A 185 3.98 8.04 3.10
N ALA A 186 4.90 8.01 4.07
CA ALA A 186 4.60 8.29 5.47
C ALA A 186 4.10 9.73 5.67
N LEU A 187 4.71 10.71 5.01
CA LEU A 187 4.26 12.11 5.05
C LEU A 187 2.83 12.28 4.49
N GLN A 188 2.46 11.50 3.47
CA GLN A 188 1.10 11.47 2.93
C GLN A 188 0.07 10.91 3.92
N MET A 189 0.51 10.14 4.94
CA MET A 189 -0.36 9.64 6.01
C MET A 189 -0.58 10.66 7.15
N VAL A 190 0.22 11.72 7.24
CA VAL A 190 0.09 12.74 8.30
C VAL A 190 -1.32 13.35 8.37
N PRO A 191 -1.99 13.72 7.26
CA PRO A 191 -3.36 14.23 7.33
C PRO A 191 -4.34 13.23 7.95
N PHE A 192 -4.16 11.92 7.74
CA PHE A 192 -4.96 10.89 8.38
C PHE A 192 -4.72 10.85 9.88
N ALA A 193 -3.46 10.86 10.31
CA ALA A 193 -3.10 10.90 11.73
C ALA A 193 -3.68 12.14 12.44
N LEU A 194 -3.66 13.30 11.77
CA LEU A 194 -4.28 14.53 12.29
C LEU A 194 -5.80 14.42 12.41
N VAL A 195 -6.48 13.77 11.47
CA VAL A 195 -7.92 13.49 11.56
C VAL A 195 -8.22 12.59 12.75
N MET A 196 -7.42 11.53 12.95
CA MET A 196 -7.60 10.61 14.09
C MET A 196 -7.35 11.31 15.43
N LEU A 197 -6.32 12.14 15.51
CA LEU A 197 -6.03 12.95 16.71
C LEU A 197 -7.14 13.96 17.00
N ALA A 198 -7.64 14.64 15.97
CA ALA A 198 -8.77 15.56 16.10
C ALA A 198 -10.04 14.83 16.56
N PHE A 199 -10.31 13.64 16.02
CA PHE A 199 -11.42 12.80 16.48
C PHE A 199 -11.30 12.48 17.97
N ALA A 200 -10.15 11.99 18.41
CA ALA A 200 -9.92 11.66 19.81
C ALA A 200 -10.08 12.88 20.74
N GLY A 201 -9.51 14.03 20.36
CA GLY A 201 -9.61 15.27 21.13
C GLY A 201 -11.04 15.80 21.21
N LEU A 202 -11.76 15.86 20.10
CA LEU A 202 -13.14 16.35 20.05
C LEU A 202 -14.11 15.43 20.76
N SER A 203 -13.88 14.11 20.70
CA SER A 203 -14.68 13.11 21.45
C SER A 203 -14.45 13.24 22.96
N ALA A 204 -13.21 13.44 23.41
CA ALA A 204 -12.87 13.58 24.81
C ALA A 204 -13.54 14.83 25.44
N VAL A 205 -13.73 15.90 24.69
CA VAL A 205 -14.40 17.13 25.13
C VAL A 205 -15.93 17.07 24.97
N GLY A 206 -16.46 15.99 24.37
CA GLY A 206 -17.90 15.80 24.14
C GLY A 206 -18.47 16.61 22.97
N LEU A 207 -17.64 17.30 22.17
CA LEU A 207 -18.10 18.12 21.05
C LEU A 207 -18.66 17.28 19.88
N LEU A 208 -18.35 16.00 19.81
CA LEU A 208 -18.90 15.06 18.81
C LEU A 208 -20.15 14.33 19.32
N GLY A 209 -20.66 14.65 20.50
CA GLY A 209 -21.86 14.03 21.07
C GLY A 209 -23.16 14.37 20.31
N GLU A 210 -23.18 15.47 19.55
CA GLU A 210 -24.33 15.89 18.75
C GLU A 210 -24.25 15.29 17.33
N GLY A 211 -25.36 14.72 16.83
CA GLY A 211 -25.41 14.02 15.55
C GLY A 211 -24.96 14.84 14.36
N LEU A 212 -25.21 16.16 14.33
CA LEU A 212 -24.77 17.06 13.27
C LEU A 212 -23.23 17.23 13.24
N ALA A 213 -22.61 17.44 14.41
CA ALA A 213 -21.15 17.60 14.53
C ALA A 213 -20.43 16.33 14.09
N MET A 214 -20.90 15.17 14.52
CA MET A 214 -20.38 13.87 14.10
C MET A 214 -20.51 13.65 12.60
N MET A 215 -21.65 14.03 11.99
CA MET A 215 -21.86 13.90 10.55
C MET A 215 -20.92 14.81 9.74
N LEU A 216 -20.74 16.07 10.16
CA LEU A 216 -19.82 17.00 9.50
C LEU A 216 -18.37 16.55 9.62
N PHE A 217 -17.96 16.07 10.80
CA PHE A 217 -16.64 15.50 10.99
C PHE A 217 -16.43 14.26 10.13
N GLY A 218 -17.41 13.36 10.07
CA GLY A 218 -17.36 12.17 9.21
C GLY A 218 -17.20 12.51 7.73
N LEU A 219 -17.94 13.51 7.24
CA LEU A 219 -17.80 14.01 5.86
C LEU A 219 -16.38 14.53 5.59
N PHE A 220 -15.83 15.33 6.52
CA PHE A 220 -14.47 15.84 6.44
C PHE A 220 -13.44 14.71 6.43
N ALA A 221 -13.59 13.74 7.33
CA ALA A 221 -12.72 12.56 7.39
C ALA A 221 -12.73 11.76 6.09
N VAL A 222 -13.91 11.53 5.48
CA VAL A 222 -14.06 10.84 4.19
C VAL A 222 -13.34 11.59 3.06
N LEU A 223 -13.42 12.93 3.03
CA LEU A 223 -12.71 13.74 2.04
C LEU A 223 -11.19 13.59 2.18
N ILE A 224 -10.65 13.66 3.39
CA ILE A 224 -9.22 13.49 3.67
C ILE A 224 -8.75 12.08 3.29
N VAL A 225 -9.48 11.04 3.70
CA VAL A 225 -9.15 9.65 3.34
C VAL A 225 -9.16 9.47 1.82
N THR A 226 -10.14 10.02 1.12
CA THR A 226 -10.22 9.95 -0.35
C THR A 226 -9.01 10.63 -0.99
N LEU A 227 -8.57 11.79 -0.49
CA LEU A 227 -7.41 12.50 -0.97
C LEU A 227 -6.12 11.70 -0.75
N ILE A 228 -5.96 11.09 0.42
CA ILE A 228 -4.81 10.24 0.75
C ILE A 228 -4.77 9.02 -0.19
N LEU A 229 -5.87 8.31 -0.34
CA LEU A 229 -5.96 7.16 -1.25
C LEU A 229 -5.63 7.56 -2.69
N TYR A 230 -6.06 8.76 -3.10
CA TYR A 230 -5.75 9.31 -4.41
C TYR A 230 -4.22 9.52 -4.60
N TRP A 231 -3.50 10.05 -3.61
CA TRP A 231 -2.06 10.26 -3.67
C TRP A 231 -1.29 8.94 -3.53
N MET A 232 -1.65 8.10 -2.56
CA MET A 232 -1.01 6.83 -2.27
C MET A 232 -0.99 5.88 -3.47
N THR A 233 -2.03 5.92 -4.32
CA THR A 233 -2.08 5.08 -5.53
C THR A 233 -0.86 5.28 -6.44
N ALA A 234 -0.41 6.53 -6.62
CA ALA A 234 0.79 6.83 -7.41
C ALA A 234 2.07 6.48 -6.64
N THR A 235 2.14 6.81 -5.34
CA THR A 235 3.33 6.58 -4.52
C THR A 235 3.65 5.10 -4.36
N ILE A 236 2.64 4.24 -4.20
CA ILE A 236 2.82 2.79 -4.13
C ILE A 236 3.44 2.24 -5.43
N LEU A 237 3.01 2.73 -6.60
CA LEU A 237 3.64 2.33 -7.86
C LEU A 237 5.04 2.93 -8.02
N ALA A 238 5.28 4.13 -7.50
CA ALA A 238 6.62 4.72 -7.50
C ALA A 238 7.62 3.87 -6.71
N LEU A 239 7.21 3.22 -5.59
CA LEU A 239 8.03 2.28 -4.84
C LEU A 239 8.48 1.05 -5.64
N VAL A 240 7.74 0.67 -6.68
CA VAL A 240 8.17 -0.38 -7.61
C VAL A 240 9.11 0.19 -8.68
N ILE A 241 8.78 1.37 -9.21
CA ILE A 241 9.56 2.02 -10.28
C ILE A 241 10.97 2.36 -9.82
N ILE A 242 11.13 2.78 -8.55
CA ILE A 242 12.44 3.12 -7.99
C ILE A 242 13.40 1.92 -7.93
N ALA A 243 12.87 0.70 -7.85
CA ALA A 243 13.67 -0.52 -7.89
C ALA A 243 14.27 -0.81 -9.28
N LEU A 244 13.89 -0.05 -10.31
CA LEU A 244 14.49 -0.16 -11.64
C LEU A 244 15.82 0.60 -11.70
N PRO A 245 16.82 0.09 -12.44
CA PRO A 245 18.13 0.71 -12.52
C PRO A 245 18.07 2.14 -13.09
N GLY A 246 18.85 3.04 -12.50
CA GLY A 246 18.98 4.44 -12.96
C GLY A 246 17.76 5.33 -12.63
N MET A 247 16.91 4.93 -11.69
CA MET A 247 15.76 5.72 -11.26
C MET A 247 16.06 6.56 -10.02
N TYR A 248 15.63 7.83 -10.05
CA TYR A 248 15.67 8.76 -8.92
C TYR A 248 14.27 8.96 -8.33
N PRO A 249 14.12 9.28 -7.04
CA PRO A 249 12.81 9.37 -6.37
C PRO A 249 11.81 10.29 -7.08
N LEU A 250 12.20 11.51 -7.41
CA LEU A 250 11.33 12.46 -8.09
C LEU A 250 10.92 12.00 -9.49
N ARG A 251 11.84 11.36 -10.22
CA ARG A 251 11.54 10.79 -11.54
C ARG A 251 10.57 9.60 -11.42
N ALA A 252 10.78 8.73 -10.45
CA ALA A 252 9.90 7.59 -10.18
C ALA A 252 8.47 8.05 -9.84
N MET A 253 8.31 9.08 -9.01
CA MET A 253 7.01 9.66 -8.69
C MET A 253 6.33 10.27 -9.92
N LYS A 254 7.08 10.99 -10.77
CA LYS A 254 6.53 11.56 -12.00
C LYS A 254 6.04 10.48 -12.96
N ILE A 255 6.86 9.45 -13.20
CA ILE A 255 6.49 8.31 -14.06
C ILE A 255 5.28 7.58 -13.48
N ALA A 256 5.26 7.31 -12.17
CA ALA A 256 4.12 6.69 -11.51
C ALA A 256 2.84 7.52 -11.69
N GLY A 257 2.93 8.84 -11.54
CA GLY A 257 1.82 9.75 -11.80
C GLY A 257 1.28 9.63 -13.23
N ASP A 258 2.18 9.57 -14.23
CA ASP A 258 1.80 9.44 -15.64
C ASP A 258 1.18 8.05 -15.95
N VAL A 259 1.68 6.97 -15.32
CA VAL A 259 1.14 5.60 -15.45
C VAL A 259 -0.27 5.48 -14.88
N VAL A 260 -0.56 6.20 -13.80
CA VAL A 260 -1.85 6.11 -13.09
C VAL A 260 -2.93 6.99 -13.73
N VAL A 261 -2.58 8.01 -14.53
CA VAL A 261 -3.53 8.91 -15.20
C VAL A 261 -4.53 8.11 -16.05
N GLY A 262 -5.83 8.39 -15.86
CA GLY A 262 -6.95 7.73 -16.56
C GLY A 262 -7.33 6.32 -16.06
N ARG A 263 -6.53 5.73 -15.13
CA ARG A 263 -6.73 4.37 -14.59
C ARG A 263 -6.74 4.32 -13.07
N ARG A 264 -6.60 5.47 -12.41
CA ARG A 264 -6.33 5.58 -10.98
C ARG A 264 -7.33 4.80 -10.13
N LEU A 265 -8.64 4.94 -10.39
CA LEU A 265 -9.67 4.21 -9.64
C LEU A 265 -9.56 2.69 -9.80
N ARG A 266 -9.25 2.21 -11.01
CA ARG A 266 -9.09 0.76 -11.25
C ARG A 266 -7.89 0.19 -10.50
N ILE A 267 -6.78 0.94 -10.46
CA ILE A 267 -5.59 0.56 -9.70
C ILE A 267 -5.89 0.64 -8.20
N LEU A 268 -6.55 1.71 -7.74
CA LEU A 268 -6.97 1.87 -6.34
C LEU A 268 -7.83 0.70 -5.86
N TYR A 269 -8.85 0.30 -6.61
CA TYR A 269 -9.68 -0.84 -6.24
C TYR A 269 -8.87 -2.15 -6.13
N ARG A 270 -7.81 -2.31 -6.93
CA ARG A 270 -6.90 -3.46 -6.81
C ARG A 270 -6.04 -3.39 -5.56
N LEU A 271 -5.58 -2.20 -5.18
CA LEU A 271 -4.83 -2.01 -3.94
C LEU A 271 -5.74 -2.20 -2.71
N LEU A 272 -6.99 -1.72 -2.76
CA LEU A 272 -7.97 -1.98 -1.71
C LEU A 272 -8.30 -3.47 -1.59
N TRP A 273 -8.43 -4.18 -2.72
CA TRP A 273 -8.60 -5.62 -2.73
C TRP A 273 -7.40 -6.35 -2.11
N LEU A 274 -6.17 -5.93 -2.42
CA LEU A 274 -4.97 -6.44 -1.77
C LEU A 274 -5.03 -6.22 -0.25
N GLY A 275 -5.37 -5.00 0.20
CA GLY A 275 -5.55 -4.70 1.62
C GLY A 275 -6.59 -5.61 2.27
N LEU A 276 -7.77 -5.76 1.63
CA LEU A 276 -8.83 -6.63 2.12
C LEU A 276 -8.38 -8.10 2.25
N THR A 277 -7.68 -8.62 1.24
CA THR A 277 -7.19 -10.02 1.29
C THR A 277 -6.16 -10.23 2.39
N ILE A 278 -5.31 -9.24 2.66
CA ILE A 278 -4.34 -9.29 3.77
C ILE A 278 -5.09 -9.27 5.10
N VAL A 279 -6.02 -8.34 5.31
CA VAL A 279 -6.79 -8.25 6.56
C VAL A 279 -7.55 -9.55 6.82
N LEU A 280 -8.22 -10.11 5.81
CA LEU A 280 -8.91 -11.38 5.94
C LEU A 280 -7.95 -12.53 6.30
N ALA A 281 -6.77 -12.59 5.67
CA ALA A 281 -5.76 -13.59 5.99
C ALA A 281 -5.26 -13.44 7.45
N TRP A 282 -5.06 -12.21 7.92
CA TRP A 282 -4.66 -11.93 9.31
C TRP A 282 -5.75 -12.37 10.30
N VAL A 283 -7.00 -11.99 10.07
CA VAL A 283 -8.13 -12.37 10.94
C VAL A 283 -8.26 -13.91 11.01
N LEU A 284 -8.18 -14.59 9.87
CA LEU A 284 -8.30 -16.05 9.83
C LEU A 284 -7.14 -16.75 10.53
N VAL A 285 -5.90 -16.37 10.21
CA VAL A 285 -4.71 -17.05 10.75
C VAL A 285 -4.52 -16.72 12.22
N LEU A 286 -4.59 -15.44 12.63
CA LEU A 286 -4.44 -15.08 14.04
C LEU A 286 -5.62 -15.56 14.88
N GLY A 287 -6.85 -15.45 14.37
CA GLY A 287 -8.01 -15.98 15.08
C GLY A 287 -7.89 -17.49 15.36
N LEU A 288 -7.48 -18.26 14.35
CA LEU A 288 -7.21 -19.69 14.52
C LEU A 288 -6.03 -19.93 15.49
N THR A 289 -4.97 -19.16 15.38
CA THR A 289 -3.79 -19.29 16.25
C THR A 289 -4.13 -19.01 17.71
N VAL A 290 -4.93 -17.98 17.98
CA VAL A 290 -5.40 -17.61 19.33
C VAL A 290 -6.25 -18.72 19.95
N THR A 291 -7.19 -19.26 19.17
CA THR A 291 -8.04 -20.36 19.66
C THR A 291 -7.24 -21.63 19.93
N LEU A 292 -6.27 -21.94 19.07
CA LEU A 292 -5.37 -23.07 19.28
C LEU A 292 -4.42 -22.86 20.48
N ASP A 293 -3.84 -21.65 20.61
CA ASP A 293 -2.94 -21.29 21.71
C ASP A 293 -3.65 -21.41 23.07
N SER A 294 -4.87 -20.87 23.17
CA SER A 294 -5.68 -20.98 24.40
C SER A 294 -6.06 -22.43 24.71
N GLY A 295 -6.44 -23.21 23.72
CA GLY A 295 -6.75 -24.63 23.88
C GLY A 295 -5.55 -25.46 24.33
N LEU A 296 -4.39 -25.25 23.69
CA LEU A 296 -3.14 -25.94 24.01
C LEU A 296 -2.64 -25.60 25.41
N LYS A 297 -2.67 -24.33 25.82
CA LYS A 297 -2.24 -23.88 27.15
C LYS A 297 -3.15 -24.39 28.27
N ASN A 298 -4.44 -24.54 27.98
CA ASN A 298 -5.38 -25.17 28.92
C ASN A 298 -5.12 -26.67 29.11
N LEU A 299 -4.75 -27.37 28.04
CA LEU A 299 -4.44 -28.80 28.08
C LEU A 299 -3.03 -29.08 28.65
N TRP A 300 -2.10 -28.17 28.39
CA TRP A 300 -0.68 -28.34 28.74
C TRP A 300 -0.10 -27.08 29.37
N PRO A 301 -0.26 -26.89 30.71
CA PRO A 301 0.24 -25.70 31.40
C PRO A 301 1.73 -25.44 31.26
N ALA A 302 2.54 -26.47 31.01
CA ALA A 302 3.99 -26.36 30.78
C ALA A 302 4.37 -25.45 29.61
N ILE A 303 3.47 -25.27 28.61
CA ILE A 303 3.72 -24.42 27.43
C ILE A 303 3.14 -23.00 27.55
N SER A 304 2.57 -22.64 28.72
CA SER A 304 1.94 -21.34 28.95
C SER A 304 2.86 -20.13 28.65
N GLY A 305 4.18 -20.30 28.85
CA GLY A 305 5.19 -19.28 28.59
C GLY A 305 5.60 -19.10 27.11
N LEU A 306 5.15 -19.99 26.21
CA LEU A 306 5.53 -19.89 24.80
C LEU A 306 4.76 -18.78 24.08
N PRO A 307 5.48 -17.82 23.40
CA PRO A 307 4.85 -16.71 22.68
C PRO A 307 4.39 -17.15 21.26
N ILE A 308 3.45 -18.13 21.17
CA ILE A 308 3.02 -18.71 19.90
C ILE A 308 2.36 -17.66 19.01
N VAL A 309 1.47 -16.84 19.57
CA VAL A 309 0.73 -15.83 18.82
C VAL A 309 1.63 -14.71 18.32
N PRO A 310 2.53 -14.10 19.14
CA PRO A 310 3.51 -13.13 18.64
C PRO A 310 4.42 -13.69 17.54
N PHE A 311 4.87 -14.93 17.68
CA PHE A 311 5.68 -15.60 16.65
C PHE A 311 4.89 -15.73 15.33
N MET A 312 3.65 -16.18 15.39
CA MET A 312 2.79 -16.29 14.20
C MET A 312 2.52 -14.91 13.58
N ALA A 313 2.36 -13.87 14.39
CA ALA A 313 2.21 -12.50 13.90
C ALA A 313 3.46 -12.03 13.14
N ALA A 314 4.67 -12.34 13.61
CA ALA A 314 5.92 -12.05 12.92
C ALA A 314 6.01 -12.80 11.58
N VAL A 315 5.61 -14.06 11.53
CA VAL A 315 5.53 -14.85 10.30
C VAL A 315 4.51 -14.25 9.33
N MET A 316 3.32 -13.90 9.81
CA MET A 316 2.27 -13.29 8.99
C MET A 316 2.69 -11.93 8.44
N SER A 317 3.40 -11.11 9.21
CA SER A 317 3.90 -9.81 8.73
C SER A 317 4.91 -10.01 7.60
N SER A 318 5.82 -10.97 7.70
CA SER A 318 6.80 -11.28 6.66
C SER A 318 6.15 -11.83 5.38
N VAL A 319 5.20 -12.74 5.50
CA VAL A 319 4.42 -13.26 4.37
C VAL A 319 3.62 -12.15 3.70
N SER A 320 2.96 -11.29 4.49
CA SER A 320 2.19 -10.15 3.98
C SER A 320 3.07 -9.16 3.22
N LEU A 321 4.30 -8.90 3.69
CA LEU A 321 5.25 -8.02 3.02
C LEU A 321 5.69 -8.57 1.66
N VAL A 322 6.09 -9.86 1.61
CA VAL A 322 6.46 -10.52 0.35
C VAL A 322 5.27 -10.59 -0.60
N TRP A 323 4.08 -10.91 -0.11
CA TRP A 323 2.85 -10.96 -0.88
C TRP A 323 2.49 -9.60 -1.47
N SER A 324 2.50 -8.53 -0.66
CA SER A 324 2.20 -7.16 -1.09
C SER A 324 3.18 -6.70 -2.16
N SER A 325 4.47 -6.92 -1.95
CA SER A 325 5.54 -6.56 -2.89
C SER A 325 5.32 -7.24 -4.24
N ALA A 326 5.01 -8.55 -4.21
CA ALA A 326 4.77 -9.35 -5.40
C ALA A 326 3.50 -8.89 -6.15
N TYR A 327 2.41 -8.66 -5.41
CA TYR A 327 1.14 -8.22 -5.97
C TYR A 327 1.29 -6.87 -6.68
N ILE A 328 1.91 -5.90 -6.02
CA ILE A 328 2.07 -4.54 -6.56
C ILE A 328 3.03 -4.55 -7.75
N TYR A 329 4.12 -5.32 -7.70
CA TYR A 329 5.03 -5.48 -8.84
C TYR A 329 4.33 -6.10 -10.06
N LEU A 330 3.57 -7.18 -9.88
CA LEU A 330 2.86 -7.83 -10.96
C LEU A 330 1.71 -6.97 -11.51
N LEU A 331 1.04 -6.20 -10.65
CA LEU A 331 0.06 -5.20 -11.06
C LEU A 331 0.72 -4.12 -11.94
N TYR A 332 1.85 -3.57 -11.51
CA TYR A 332 2.63 -2.60 -12.28
C TYR A 332 3.00 -3.15 -13.67
N ARG A 333 3.50 -4.39 -13.74
CA ARG A 333 3.82 -5.04 -15.02
C ARG A 333 2.61 -5.16 -15.95
N LYS A 334 1.45 -5.52 -15.41
CA LYS A 334 0.21 -5.61 -16.20
C LYS A 334 -0.25 -4.26 -16.71
N VAL A 335 -0.12 -3.21 -15.91
CA VAL A 335 -0.46 -1.84 -16.31
C VAL A 335 0.45 -1.36 -17.45
N ILE A 336 1.75 -1.65 -17.40
CA ILE A 336 2.70 -1.27 -18.47
C ILE A 336 2.51 -2.13 -19.71
N ALA A 337 2.27 -3.43 -19.56
CA ALA A 337 2.04 -4.30 -20.70
C ALA A 337 0.80 -3.90 -21.51
N ASP A 338 -0.23 -3.40 -20.83
CA ASP A 338 -1.44 -2.85 -21.47
C ASP A 338 -1.16 -1.51 -22.21
N ASP A 339 -0.20 -0.71 -21.71
CA ASP A 339 0.24 0.52 -22.39
C ASP A 339 1.10 0.25 -23.65
N ALA A 340 1.85 -0.84 -23.63
CA ALA A 340 2.71 -1.22 -24.74
C ALA A 340 1.98 -1.97 -25.85
N SER A 341 0.76 -2.48 -25.60
CA SER A 341 -0.06 -3.10 -26.63
C SER A 341 -0.61 -2.03 -27.58
N PRO A 342 -0.44 -2.12 -28.89
CA PRO A 342 -1.09 -1.23 -29.84
C PRO A 342 -2.61 -1.33 -29.68
N ALA A 343 -3.30 -0.17 -29.80
CA ALA A 343 -4.74 -0.07 -29.74
C ALA A 343 -5.42 -0.79 -30.89
#